data_30addfe55c607435abbe7b2520f4b696
#
_entry.id   30addfe55c607435abbe7b2520f4b696
#
_cell.length_a   1.000
_cell.length_b   1.000
_cell.length_c   1.000
_cell.angle_alpha   90.00
_cell.angle_beta   90.00
_cell.angle_gamma   90.00
#
_symmetry.space_group_name_H-M   'P 1'
#
loop_
_entity.id
_entity.type
_entity.pdbx_description
1 polymer ?
#
loop_
_entity_poly.entity_id
_entity_poly.type
_entity_poly.pdbx_seq_one_letter_code
_entity_poly.pdbx_strand_id
1 'polypeptide(L)'
;MNLKQMEYFVVAAEQLNFTRAAKKCFISQTAMTLQIQSLEEKIGVPLFVRDKHHVELTAAGKVYLNEARAILVRAEEAAKLARTAAEGVAGELTIGFIRGYEQSRFSETLRSFHEAYPNISIHLLRENMSALYELLDNGTCDLAFNLSLYTQNYEDLKHRFLKRFPMMAVLYPGHTLAGESHLMYRDLAREDFIIMQPQGRSNDEAEEVLICYNKGGFIPNIVAREREVQTVLLEVSAGFGVAILPEYAVRHYRNARNLVVVPLLRADGSTEELDFEIAWRQSNPNPAIEKLLQWVETHEYVE
;
A
#
# COMPACT_ATOMS: atom_id res chain seq x y z
N MET A 1 9.62 -21.35 22.97
CA MET A 1 9.09 -20.49 21.90
C MET A 1 10.14 -20.43 20.79
N ASN A 2 9.77 -20.62 19.53
CA ASN A 2 10.65 -20.53 18.37
C ASN A 2 9.88 -19.92 17.17
N LEU A 3 10.60 -19.50 16.14
CA LEU A 3 10.01 -18.86 14.95
C LEU A 3 8.96 -19.74 14.26
N LYS A 4 9.21 -21.06 14.20
CA LYS A 4 8.28 -22.00 13.57
C LYS A 4 6.93 -22.10 14.29
N GLN A 5 6.92 -22.00 15.61
CA GLN A 5 5.69 -21.91 16.41
C GLN A 5 4.93 -20.61 16.14
N MET A 6 5.65 -19.48 15.94
CA MET A 6 5.05 -18.20 15.57
C MET A 6 4.43 -18.25 14.17
N GLU A 7 5.13 -18.84 13.18
CA GLU A 7 4.59 -19.08 11.83
C GLU A 7 3.27 -19.87 11.89
N TYR A 8 3.25 -20.97 12.63
CA TYR A 8 2.05 -21.79 12.79
C TYR A 8 0.91 -21.02 13.45
N PHE A 9 1.24 -20.18 14.43
CA PHE A 9 0.25 -19.34 15.10
C PHE A 9 -0.33 -18.29 14.13
N VAL A 10 0.51 -17.57 13.37
CA VAL A 10 0.05 -16.57 12.40
C VAL A 10 -0.86 -17.20 11.36
N VAL A 11 -0.48 -18.35 10.78
CA VAL A 11 -1.32 -19.08 9.81
C VAL A 11 -2.63 -19.55 10.45
N ALA A 12 -2.60 -20.02 11.70
CA ALA A 12 -3.81 -20.44 12.41
C ALA A 12 -4.75 -19.27 12.69
N ALA A 13 -4.19 -18.10 13.04
CA ALA A 13 -4.93 -16.87 13.27
C ALA A 13 -5.60 -16.32 11.99
N GLU A 14 -4.93 -16.42 10.85
CA GLU A 14 -5.49 -16.02 9.55
C GLU A 14 -6.60 -16.95 9.06
N GLN A 15 -6.47 -18.26 9.33
CA GLN A 15 -7.45 -19.24 8.85
C GLN A 15 -8.64 -19.42 9.80
N LEU A 16 -8.51 -19.05 11.08
CA LEU A 16 -9.46 -19.34 12.17
C LEU A 16 -9.99 -20.78 12.13
N ASN A 17 -9.14 -21.67 11.64
CA ASN A 17 -9.43 -23.10 11.45
C ASN A 17 -8.16 -23.92 11.44
N PHE A 18 -7.94 -24.72 12.49
CA PHE A 18 -6.72 -25.52 12.65
C PHE A 18 -6.50 -26.55 11.55
N THR A 19 -7.57 -27.10 10.98
CA THR A 19 -7.45 -28.08 9.88
C THR A 19 -6.97 -27.41 8.60
N ARG A 20 -7.49 -26.22 8.26
CA ARG A 20 -7.03 -25.43 7.11
C ARG A 20 -5.60 -24.95 7.32
N ALA A 21 -5.31 -24.43 8.52
CA ALA A 21 -3.96 -23.97 8.87
C ALA A 21 -2.92 -25.10 8.76
N ALA A 22 -3.24 -26.29 9.28
CA ALA A 22 -2.38 -27.45 9.19
C ALA A 22 -2.09 -27.86 7.73
N LYS A 23 -3.11 -27.87 6.87
CA LYS A 23 -2.95 -28.11 5.42
C LYS A 23 -2.03 -27.08 4.77
N LYS A 24 -2.21 -25.79 5.10
CA LYS A 24 -1.39 -24.69 4.56
C LYS A 24 0.08 -24.80 5.01
N CYS A 25 0.31 -25.33 6.20
CA CYS A 25 1.66 -25.58 6.75
C CYS A 25 2.23 -26.96 6.45
N PHE A 26 1.54 -27.81 5.69
CA PHE A 26 1.95 -29.18 5.34
C PHE A 26 2.22 -30.07 6.56
N ILE A 27 1.40 -29.93 7.62
CA ILE A 27 1.47 -30.76 8.83
C ILE A 27 0.09 -31.35 9.17
N SER A 28 0.06 -32.30 10.13
CA SER A 28 -1.21 -32.82 10.64
C SER A 28 -1.92 -31.82 11.55
N GLN A 29 -3.26 -31.89 11.62
CA GLN A 29 -4.04 -31.06 12.55
C GLN A 29 -3.62 -31.27 14.01
N THR A 30 -3.30 -32.52 14.38
CA THR A 30 -2.81 -32.84 15.73
C THR A 30 -1.51 -32.11 16.03
N ALA A 31 -0.54 -32.15 15.07
CA ALA A 31 0.70 -31.40 15.21
C ALA A 31 0.49 -29.90 15.33
N MET A 32 -0.38 -29.31 14.49
CA MET A 32 -0.73 -27.90 14.60
C MET A 32 -1.28 -27.55 15.98
N THR A 33 -2.24 -28.35 16.47
CA THR A 33 -2.84 -28.15 17.81
C THR A 33 -1.80 -28.19 18.93
N LEU A 34 -0.91 -29.18 18.91
CA LEU A 34 0.16 -29.32 19.90
C LEU A 34 1.14 -28.16 19.86
N GLN A 35 1.50 -27.67 18.66
CA GLN A 35 2.41 -26.52 18.53
C GLN A 35 1.78 -25.24 19.10
N ILE A 36 0.50 -24.99 18.85
CA ILE A 36 -0.20 -23.84 19.41
C ILE A 36 -0.35 -23.97 20.92
N GLN A 37 -0.74 -25.14 21.44
CA GLN A 37 -0.81 -25.37 22.90
C GLN A 37 0.53 -25.11 23.57
N SER A 38 1.62 -25.69 23.03
CA SER A 38 2.97 -25.47 23.54
C SER A 38 3.40 -23.99 23.48
N LEU A 39 2.91 -23.24 22.51
CA LEU A 39 3.15 -21.77 22.42
C LEU A 39 2.38 -21.05 23.52
N GLU A 40 1.07 -21.33 23.69
CA GLU A 40 0.20 -20.76 24.73
C GLU A 40 0.75 -21.05 26.15
N GLU A 41 1.23 -22.26 26.40
CA GLU A 41 1.90 -22.65 27.65
C GLU A 41 3.15 -21.80 27.94
N LYS A 42 3.97 -21.54 26.93
CA LYS A 42 5.19 -20.74 27.06
C LYS A 42 4.92 -19.26 27.27
N ILE A 43 3.82 -18.75 26.70
CA ILE A 43 3.38 -17.36 26.88
C ILE A 43 2.62 -17.21 28.20
N GLY A 44 2.01 -18.28 28.69
CA GLY A 44 1.26 -18.31 29.94
C GLY A 44 -0.19 -17.85 29.85
N VAL A 45 -0.69 -17.58 28.61
CA VAL A 45 -2.08 -17.17 28.37
C VAL A 45 -2.63 -17.84 27.11
N PRO A 46 -3.92 -18.14 27.02
CA PRO A 46 -4.56 -18.65 25.80
C PRO A 46 -4.61 -17.55 24.74
N LEU A 47 -4.22 -17.91 23.52
CA LEU A 47 -4.26 -17.03 22.35
C LEU A 47 -5.53 -17.25 21.51
N PHE A 48 -6.12 -18.46 21.60
CA PHE A 48 -7.37 -18.81 20.94
C PHE A 48 -8.47 -19.16 21.94
N VAL A 49 -9.69 -18.73 21.64
CA VAL A 49 -10.92 -19.31 22.19
C VAL A 49 -11.33 -20.44 21.25
N ARG A 50 -11.58 -21.63 21.82
CA ARG A 50 -11.96 -22.83 21.07
C ARG A 50 -13.26 -23.39 21.64
N ASP A 51 -14.27 -23.43 20.80
CA ASP A 51 -15.46 -24.21 21.06
C ASP A 51 -15.66 -25.29 19.97
N LYS A 52 -16.78 -26.07 20.07
CA LYS A 52 -17.05 -27.16 19.12
C LYS A 52 -17.22 -26.71 17.67
N HIS A 53 -17.45 -25.42 17.41
CA HIS A 53 -17.83 -24.88 16.10
C HIS A 53 -17.01 -23.65 15.67
N HIS A 54 -16.34 -22.97 16.60
CA HIS A 54 -15.63 -21.74 16.33
C HIS A 54 -14.21 -21.70 16.92
N VAL A 55 -13.31 -21.08 16.17
CA VAL A 55 -11.97 -20.72 16.62
C VAL A 55 -11.83 -19.22 16.43
N GLU A 56 -11.57 -18.49 17.52
CA GLU A 56 -11.39 -17.05 17.49
C GLU A 56 -10.15 -16.65 18.29
N LEU A 57 -9.58 -15.49 17.99
CA LEU A 57 -8.48 -14.95 18.78
C LEU A 57 -8.99 -14.33 20.09
N THR A 58 -8.31 -14.62 21.19
CA THR A 58 -8.45 -13.84 22.43
C THR A 58 -7.93 -12.42 22.26
N ALA A 59 -8.18 -11.54 23.23
CA ALA A 59 -7.54 -10.22 23.27
C ALA A 59 -6.00 -10.34 23.25
N ALA A 60 -5.44 -11.29 24.01
CA ALA A 60 -4.03 -11.61 24.01
C ALA A 60 -3.55 -12.14 22.64
N GLY A 61 -4.38 -12.98 21.98
CA GLY A 61 -4.10 -13.52 20.66
C GLY A 61 -4.01 -12.42 19.58
N LYS A 62 -4.87 -11.39 19.65
CA LYS A 62 -4.84 -10.26 18.72
C LYS A 62 -3.55 -9.44 18.88
N VAL A 63 -3.17 -9.13 20.12
CA VAL A 63 -1.91 -8.44 20.41
C VAL A 63 -0.72 -9.27 19.92
N TYR A 64 -0.69 -10.56 20.31
CA TYR A 64 0.41 -11.45 19.93
C TYR A 64 0.52 -11.68 18.43
N LEU A 65 -0.58 -11.60 17.67
CA LEU A 65 -0.55 -11.72 16.20
C LEU A 65 0.29 -10.62 15.55
N ASN A 66 0.12 -9.39 15.99
CA ASN A 66 0.87 -8.25 15.47
C ASN A 66 2.37 -8.39 15.81
N GLU A 67 2.68 -8.72 17.06
CA GLU A 67 4.06 -8.92 17.51
C GLU A 67 4.73 -10.12 16.82
N ALA A 68 4.02 -11.25 16.67
CA ALA A 68 4.55 -12.43 16.00
C ALA A 68 4.88 -12.14 14.53
N ARG A 69 4.04 -11.39 13.82
CA ARG A 69 4.32 -10.93 12.46
C ARG A 69 5.57 -10.08 12.39
N ALA A 70 5.68 -9.09 13.26
CA ALA A 70 6.85 -8.21 13.32
C ALA A 70 8.16 -8.99 13.61
N ILE A 71 8.13 -9.94 14.55
CA ILE A 71 9.28 -10.79 14.87
C ILE A 71 9.69 -11.68 13.68
N LEU A 72 8.73 -12.29 12.98
CA LEU A 72 9.01 -13.13 11.82
C LEU A 72 9.65 -12.33 10.68
N VAL A 73 9.11 -11.15 10.38
CA VAL A 73 9.70 -10.23 9.40
C VAL A 73 11.13 -9.85 9.82
N ARG A 74 11.31 -9.48 11.08
CA ARG A 74 12.64 -9.08 11.58
C ARG A 74 13.67 -10.21 11.54
N ALA A 75 13.24 -11.45 11.78
CA ALA A 75 14.11 -12.61 11.67
C ALA A 75 14.58 -12.85 10.21
N GLU A 76 13.68 -12.65 9.25
CA GLU A 76 13.99 -12.77 7.83
C GLU A 76 14.90 -11.64 7.36
N GLU A 77 14.67 -10.40 7.80
CA GLU A 77 15.56 -9.25 7.58
C GLU A 77 16.97 -9.53 8.10
N ALA A 78 17.11 -10.05 9.30
CA ALA A 78 18.42 -10.38 9.88
C ALA A 78 19.20 -11.41 9.04
N ALA A 79 18.50 -12.44 8.54
CA ALA A 79 19.10 -13.42 7.64
C ALA A 79 19.51 -12.81 6.29
N LYS A 80 18.68 -11.90 5.74
CA LYS A 80 18.95 -11.12 4.52
C LYS A 80 20.20 -10.25 4.68
N LEU A 81 20.28 -9.50 5.78
CA LEU A 81 21.43 -8.65 6.10
C LEU A 81 22.74 -9.45 6.23
N ALA A 82 22.68 -10.60 6.86
CA ALA A 82 23.86 -11.47 6.99
C ALA A 82 24.35 -11.96 5.61
N ARG A 83 23.43 -12.30 4.70
CA ARG A 83 23.79 -12.66 3.31
C ARG A 83 24.36 -11.46 2.57
N THR A 84 23.72 -10.30 2.63
CA THR A 84 24.19 -9.05 2.00
C THR A 84 25.58 -8.65 2.48
N ALA A 85 25.86 -8.78 3.77
CA ALA A 85 27.18 -8.49 4.34
C ALA A 85 28.26 -9.47 3.85
N ALA A 86 27.90 -10.70 3.58
CA ALA A 86 28.81 -11.72 3.06
C ALA A 86 29.14 -11.54 1.57
N GLU A 87 28.23 -10.97 0.79
CA GLU A 87 28.31 -10.86 -0.68
C GLU A 87 28.83 -9.51 -1.17
N GLY A 88 29.16 -8.57 -0.29
CA GLY A 88 29.62 -7.21 -0.62
C GLY A 88 28.46 -6.29 -0.96
N VAL A 89 28.55 -5.49 -2.06
CA VAL A 89 27.50 -4.54 -2.49
C VAL A 89 26.25 -5.24 -3.10
N ALA A 90 26.23 -6.56 -3.11
CA ALA A 90 25.05 -7.34 -3.49
C ALA A 90 24.00 -7.28 -2.37
N GLY A 91 22.73 -7.16 -2.74
CA GLY A 91 21.63 -7.08 -1.77
C GLY A 91 20.29 -7.28 -2.43
N GLU A 92 19.26 -7.40 -1.61
CA GLU A 92 17.88 -7.36 -2.06
C GLU A 92 17.26 -6.05 -1.61
N LEU A 93 16.45 -5.44 -2.47
CA LEU A 93 15.72 -4.23 -2.18
C LEU A 93 14.24 -4.43 -2.51
N THR A 94 13.39 -4.41 -1.50
CA THR A 94 11.95 -4.49 -1.68
C THR A 94 11.38 -3.08 -1.78
N ILE A 95 10.92 -2.72 -2.97
CA ILE A 95 10.38 -1.41 -3.31
C ILE A 95 8.86 -1.49 -3.37
N GLY A 96 8.18 -0.79 -2.48
CA GLY A 96 6.75 -0.53 -2.59
C GLY A 96 6.46 0.61 -3.57
N PHE A 97 5.32 0.55 -4.24
CA PHE A 97 4.83 1.68 -5.01
C PHE A 97 3.30 1.72 -5.05
N ILE A 98 2.78 2.95 -5.07
CA ILE A 98 1.34 3.18 -5.06
C ILE A 98 0.69 2.73 -6.38
N ARG A 99 -0.49 2.14 -6.28
CA ARG A 99 -1.30 1.70 -7.43
C ARG A 99 -1.53 2.84 -8.41
N GLY A 100 -1.40 2.54 -9.70
CA GLY A 100 -1.49 3.50 -10.79
C GLY A 100 -0.14 4.14 -11.16
N TYR A 101 0.85 4.12 -10.27
CA TYR A 101 2.16 4.71 -10.53
C TYR A 101 2.96 3.91 -11.59
N GLU A 102 2.65 2.63 -11.79
CA GLU A 102 3.17 1.81 -12.89
C GLU A 102 2.80 2.34 -14.30
N GLN A 103 1.83 3.26 -14.37
CA GLN A 103 1.46 3.94 -15.63
C GLN A 103 2.43 5.09 -15.97
N SER A 104 3.25 5.54 -15.01
CA SER A 104 4.28 6.56 -15.20
C SER A 104 5.57 5.99 -15.83
N ARG A 105 6.59 6.82 -15.94
CA ARG A 105 7.93 6.38 -16.38
C ARG A 105 8.73 5.68 -15.28
N PHE A 106 8.11 5.22 -14.22
CA PHE A 106 8.76 4.52 -13.10
C PHE A 106 9.62 3.33 -13.54
N SER A 107 9.21 2.63 -14.60
CA SER A 107 10.00 1.54 -15.19
C SER A 107 11.37 2.01 -15.73
N GLU A 108 11.48 3.24 -16.18
CA GLU A 108 12.77 3.82 -16.65
C GLU A 108 13.69 4.09 -15.46
N THR A 109 13.13 4.64 -14.37
CA THR A 109 13.85 4.84 -13.12
C THR A 109 14.41 3.51 -12.57
N LEU A 110 13.56 2.47 -12.52
CA LEU A 110 13.99 1.14 -12.06
C LEU A 110 15.07 0.54 -12.95
N ARG A 111 14.95 0.67 -14.28
CA ARG A 111 15.95 0.18 -15.24
C ARG A 111 17.28 0.86 -15.01
N SER A 112 17.30 2.17 -14.97
CA SER A 112 18.52 2.95 -14.82
C SER A 112 19.20 2.68 -13.47
N PHE A 113 18.44 2.50 -12.40
CA PHE A 113 18.98 2.07 -11.11
C PHE A 113 19.57 0.66 -11.17
N HIS A 114 18.88 -0.29 -11.81
CA HIS A 114 19.36 -1.67 -11.96
C HIS A 114 20.63 -1.74 -12.82
N GLU A 115 20.74 -0.93 -13.87
CA GLU A 115 21.97 -0.82 -14.69
C GLU A 115 23.14 -0.28 -13.86
N ALA A 116 22.90 0.69 -12.97
CA ALA A 116 23.93 1.24 -12.08
C ALA A 116 24.33 0.26 -10.94
N TYR A 117 23.42 -0.58 -10.50
CA TYR A 117 23.62 -1.51 -9.39
C TYR A 117 23.10 -2.93 -9.73
N PRO A 118 23.73 -3.64 -10.69
CA PRO A 118 23.23 -4.92 -11.20
C PRO A 118 23.21 -6.05 -10.16
N ASN A 119 23.98 -5.91 -9.08
CA ASN A 119 24.06 -6.88 -8.00
C ASN A 119 22.97 -6.65 -6.92
N ILE A 120 22.10 -5.65 -7.05
CA ILE A 120 20.96 -5.45 -6.17
C ILE A 120 19.74 -6.09 -6.84
N SER A 121 19.22 -7.16 -6.20
CA SER A 121 17.95 -7.77 -6.62
C SER A 121 16.79 -6.89 -6.18
N ILE A 122 15.92 -6.50 -7.12
CA ILE A 122 14.77 -5.64 -6.84
C ILE A 122 13.51 -6.49 -6.79
N HIS A 123 12.76 -6.38 -5.69
CA HIS A 123 11.42 -6.94 -5.52
C HIS A 123 10.40 -5.81 -5.48
N LEU A 124 9.33 -5.92 -6.25
CA LEU A 124 8.32 -4.87 -6.36
C LEU A 124 7.03 -5.28 -5.65
N LEU A 125 6.51 -4.38 -4.82
CA LEU A 125 5.22 -4.52 -4.15
C LEU A 125 4.30 -3.37 -4.57
N ARG A 126 3.14 -3.70 -5.12
CA ARG A 126 2.14 -2.73 -5.55
C ARG A 126 0.97 -2.72 -4.57
N GLU A 127 0.77 -1.62 -3.88
CA GLU A 127 -0.29 -1.48 -2.89
C GLU A 127 -0.93 -0.08 -2.91
N ASN A 128 -1.98 0.12 -2.10
CA ASN A 128 -2.53 1.44 -1.84
C ASN A 128 -1.65 2.21 -0.84
N MET A 129 -1.96 3.48 -0.66
CA MET A 129 -1.18 4.41 0.16
C MET A 129 -1.03 3.92 1.61
N SER A 130 -2.13 3.58 2.29
CA SER A 130 -2.10 3.17 3.69
C SER A 130 -1.41 1.83 3.90
N ALA A 131 -1.62 0.86 2.99
CA ALA A 131 -0.96 -0.43 3.05
C ALA A 131 0.56 -0.32 2.86
N LEU A 132 1.04 0.60 2.01
CA LEU A 132 2.48 0.84 1.85
C LEU A 132 3.11 1.31 3.16
N TYR A 133 2.47 2.20 3.90
CA TYR A 133 2.98 2.64 5.20
C TYR A 133 3.01 1.50 6.22
N GLU A 134 2.01 0.63 6.24
CA GLU A 134 2.02 -0.56 7.09
C GLU A 134 3.13 -1.56 6.72
N LEU A 135 3.38 -1.74 5.41
CA LEU A 135 4.46 -2.61 4.93
C LEU A 135 5.84 -2.04 5.26
N LEU A 136 6.00 -0.72 5.29
CA LEU A 136 7.20 -0.06 5.76
C LEU A 136 7.38 -0.25 7.27
N ASP A 137 6.32 0.01 8.05
CA ASP A 137 6.36 -0.06 9.50
C ASP A 137 6.69 -1.47 10.01
N ASN A 138 6.10 -2.50 9.39
CA ASN A 138 6.37 -3.89 9.74
C ASN A 138 7.64 -4.48 9.09
N GLY A 139 8.36 -3.71 8.23
CA GLY A 139 9.59 -4.12 7.58
C GLY A 139 9.44 -5.08 6.40
N THR A 140 8.24 -5.30 5.90
CA THR A 140 8.01 -6.13 4.68
C THR A 140 8.50 -5.39 3.43
N CYS A 141 8.48 -4.06 3.45
CA CYS A 141 8.96 -3.18 2.40
C CYS A 141 10.16 -2.38 2.91
N ASP A 142 11.22 -2.26 2.12
CA ASP A 142 12.42 -1.49 2.49
C ASP A 142 12.20 0.01 2.30
N LEU A 143 11.59 0.39 1.18
CA LEU A 143 11.18 1.77 0.88
C LEU A 143 9.95 1.77 -0.03
N ALA A 144 9.22 2.87 -0.05
CA ALA A 144 8.02 3.01 -0.88
C ALA A 144 7.97 4.36 -1.61
N PHE A 145 7.61 4.31 -2.89
CA PHE A 145 7.19 5.46 -3.67
C PHE A 145 5.69 5.68 -3.44
N ASN A 146 5.34 6.73 -2.72
CA ASN A 146 4.00 6.93 -2.19
C ASN A 146 3.55 8.40 -2.24
N LEU A 147 2.26 8.64 -2.03
CA LEU A 147 1.71 9.97 -1.81
C LEU A 147 1.77 10.31 -0.32
N SER A 148 2.01 11.59 -0.01
CA SER A 148 2.18 12.09 1.36
C SER A 148 0.87 12.56 1.95
N LEU A 149 -0.02 11.64 2.38
CA LEU A 149 -1.26 11.99 3.08
C LEU A 149 -1.29 11.57 4.55
N TYR A 150 -0.53 10.53 4.94
CA TYR A 150 -0.61 9.89 6.26
C TYR A 150 0.70 9.86 7.04
N THR A 151 1.67 10.67 6.65
CA THR A 151 3.02 10.69 7.26
C THR A 151 3.03 10.97 8.77
N GLN A 152 2.00 11.62 9.28
CA GLN A 152 1.91 12.01 10.69
C GLN A 152 1.67 10.85 11.66
N ASN A 153 1.34 9.65 11.17
CA ASN A 153 0.97 8.50 11.99
C ASN A 153 2.14 7.53 12.27
N TYR A 154 3.31 7.76 11.70
CA TYR A 154 4.45 6.83 11.75
C TYR A 154 5.74 7.56 12.16
N GLU A 155 6.10 7.47 13.44
CA GLU A 155 7.23 8.22 14.01
C GLU A 155 8.61 7.79 13.49
N ASP A 156 8.79 6.52 13.09
CA ASP A 156 10.06 5.97 12.59
C ASP A 156 10.24 6.09 11.07
N LEU A 157 9.28 6.69 10.36
CA LEU A 157 9.41 6.87 8.92
C LEU A 157 10.13 8.16 8.56
N LYS A 158 11.09 8.06 7.65
CA LYS A 158 11.70 9.18 6.93
C LYS A 158 11.10 9.32 5.55
N HIS A 159 11.08 10.54 5.10
CA HIS A 159 10.47 10.92 3.83
C HIS A 159 11.44 11.77 3.02
N ARG A 160 11.47 11.55 1.72
CA ARG A 160 12.13 12.41 0.75
C ARG A 160 11.13 12.82 -0.31
N PHE A 161 10.86 14.10 -0.38
CA PHE A 161 10.05 14.70 -1.43
C PHE A 161 10.68 14.43 -2.81
N LEU A 162 9.87 14.05 -3.78
CA LEU A 162 10.26 13.89 -5.17
C LEU A 162 9.64 14.97 -6.04
N LYS A 163 8.32 15.08 -6.02
CA LYS A 163 7.57 16.01 -6.86
C LYS A 163 6.12 16.18 -6.37
N ARG A 164 5.36 17.04 -7.04
CA ARG A 164 3.92 17.19 -6.85
C ARG A 164 3.16 16.69 -8.05
N PHE A 165 2.04 16.04 -7.77
CA PHE A 165 1.09 15.65 -8.79
C PHE A 165 -0.21 16.43 -8.64
N PRO A 166 -0.68 17.09 -9.71
CA PRO A 166 -2.01 17.68 -9.74
C PRO A 166 -3.08 16.62 -9.52
N MET A 167 -4.13 16.98 -8.77
CA MET A 167 -5.33 16.18 -8.64
C MET A 167 -6.30 16.52 -9.76
N MET A 168 -6.86 15.50 -10.38
CA MET A 168 -7.70 15.61 -11.55
C MET A 168 -9.09 15.03 -11.28
N ALA A 169 -10.12 15.73 -11.71
CA ALA A 169 -11.44 15.14 -11.91
C ALA A 169 -11.43 14.38 -13.25
N VAL A 170 -11.84 13.13 -13.22
CA VAL A 170 -11.91 12.25 -14.40
C VAL A 170 -13.37 12.05 -14.75
N LEU A 171 -13.74 12.44 -15.96
CA LEU A 171 -15.10 12.50 -16.44
C LEU A 171 -15.21 11.76 -17.78
N TYR A 172 -16.42 11.37 -18.18
CA TYR A 172 -16.66 10.88 -19.54
C TYR A 172 -16.98 12.06 -20.51
N PRO A 173 -16.78 11.95 -21.82
CA PRO A 173 -16.88 13.08 -22.76
C PRO A 173 -18.25 13.77 -22.83
N GLY A 174 -19.34 13.08 -22.47
CA GLY A 174 -20.68 13.64 -22.44
C GLY A 174 -21.12 14.26 -21.11
N HIS A 175 -20.22 14.30 -20.13
CA HIS A 175 -20.52 14.83 -18.81
C HIS A 175 -20.75 16.35 -18.84
N THR A 176 -21.67 16.86 -18.02
CA THR A 176 -22.02 18.31 -17.97
C THR A 176 -20.84 19.20 -17.62
N LEU A 177 -19.90 18.70 -16.81
CA LEU A 177 -18.69 19.41 -16.38
C LEU A 177 -17.49 19.19 -17.32
N ALA A 178 -17.64 18.39 -18.40
CA ALA A 178 -16.51 18.06 -19.29
C ALA A 178 -15.99 19.25 -20.10
N GLY A 179 -16.75 20.35 -20.19
CA GLY A 179 -16.34 21.57 -20.86
C GLY A 179 -15.60 22.57 -19.99
N GLU A 180 -15.49 22.33 -18.69
CA GLU A 180 -14.85 23.23 -17.75
C GLU A 180 -13.32 23.20 -17.88
N SER A 181 -12.67 24.35 -17.73
CA SER A 181 -11.20 24.44 -17.75
C SER A 181 -10.57 24.00 -16.42
N HIS A 182 -11.31 24.02 -15.35
CA HIS A 182 -10.95 23.60 -14.00
C HIS A 182 -12.21 23.38 -13.17
N LEU A 183 -12.09 22.61 -12.09
CA LEU A 183 -13.15 22.34 -11.13
C LEU A 183 -12.63 22.52 -9.71
N MET A 184 -13.53 22.76 -8.78
CA MET A 184 -13.28 22.61 -7.34
C MET A 184 -13.97 21.35 -6.82
N TYR A 185 -13.53 20.80 -5.70
CA TYR A 185 -14.20 19.64 -5.09
C TYR A 185 -15.71 19.81 -4.93
N ARG A 186 -16.15 21.00 -4.50
CA ARG A 186 -17.58 21.34 -4.31
C ARG A 186 -18.42 21.22 -5.57
N ASP A 187 -17.82 21.40 -6.74
CA ASP A 187 -18.51 21.33 -8.03
C ASP A 187 -18.92 19.88 -8.36
N LEU A 188 -18.24 18.90 -7.73
CA LEU A 188 -18.49 17.48 -7.84
C LEU A 188 -19.47 16.94 -6.77
N ALA A 189 -20.02 17.80 -5.89
CA ALA A 189 -20.80 17.36 -4.74
C ALA A 189 -22.12 16.61 -5.08
N ARG A 190 -22.58 16.71 -6.33
CA ARG A 190 -23.82 16.06 -6.80
C ARG A 190 -23.57 14.87 -7.72
N GLU A 191 -22.30 14.55 -7.96
CA GLU A 191 -21.92 13.50 -8.89
C GLU A 191 -21.86 12.14 -8.22
N ASP A 192 -22.02 11.10 -9.01
CA ASP A 192 -21.83 9.70 -8.63
C ASP A 192 -20.35 9.36 -8.72
N PHE A 193 -19.78 8.82 -7.65
CA PHE A 193 -18.35 8.56 -7.55
C PHE A 193 -18.00 7.08 -7.70
N ILE A 194 -16.96 6.82 -8.47
CA ILE A 194 -16.24 5.55 -8.54
C ILE A 194 -14.93 5.75 -7.81
N ILE A 195 -14.70 5.01 -6.74
CA ILE A 195 -13.54 5.21 -5.85
C ILE A 195 -12.62 4.01 -5.79
N MET A 196 -11.36 4.26 -5.45
CA MET A 196 -10.39 3.20 -5.12
C MET A 196 -10.61 2.72 -3.69
N GLN A 197 -10.93 1.44 -3.51
CA GLN A 197 -11.04 0.85 -2.16
C GLN A 197 -10.45 -0.57 -2.13
N PRO A 198 -9.42 -0.84 -1.32
CA PRO A 198 -8.88 -2.17 -1.13
C PRO A 198 -9.87 -3.07 -0.38
N GLN A 199 -9.86 -4.38 -0.68
CA GLN A 199 -10.66 -5.34 0.11
C GLN A 199 -10.01 -5.61 1.47
N GLY A 200 -10.86 -5.76 2.49
CA GLY A 200 -10.46 -6.30 3.78
C GLY A 200 -10.56 -5.35 4.97
N ARG A 201 -10.81 -4.07 4.76
CA ARG A 201 -11.07 -3.10 5.84
C ARG A 201 -12.52 -2.65 5.79
N SER A 202 -13.30 -3.14 6.73
CA SER A 202 -14.74 -2.82 6.84
C SER A 202 -15.04 -1.45 7.43
N ASN A 203 -14.03 -0.71 7.92
CA ASN A 203 -14.21 0.54 8.66
C ASN A 203 -13.27 1.69 8.24
N ASP A 204 -12.38 1.50 7.25
CA ASP A 204 -11.58 2.62 6.75
C ASP A 204 -12.41 3.37 5.71
N GLU A 205 -12.76 4.60 6.01
CA GLU A 205 -13.26 5.54 5.01
C GLU A 205 -12.26 5.58 3.87
N ALA A 206 -12.73 5.43 2.63
CA ALA A 206 -11.85 5.51 1.48
C ALA A 206 -11.14 6.87 1.49
N GLU A 207 -9.87 6.88 1.05
CA GLU A 207 -9.04 8.10 1.04
C GLU A 207 -9.75 9.24 0.30
N GLU A 208 -10.43 8.92 -0.81
CA GLU A 208 -11.21 9.87 -1.59
C GLU A 208 -12.40 10.44 -0.83
N VAL A 209 -13.05 9.66 0.05
CA VAL A 209 -14.15 10.16 0.89
C VAL A 209 -13.63 11.21 1.86
N LEU A 210 -12.50 10.93 2.52
CA LEU A 210 -11.86 11.89 3.43
C LEU A 210 -11.40 13.15 2.69
N ILE A 211 -10.86 13.01 1.48
CA ILE A 211 -10.47 14.14 0.65
C ILE A 211 -11.69 14.97 0.26
N CYS A 212 -12.78 14.37 -0.23
CA CYS A 212 -14.02 15.06 -0.57
C CYS A 212 -14.62 15.79 0.63
N TYR A 213 -14.63 15.14 1.81
CA TYR A 213 -15.13 15.77 3.02
C TYR A 213 -14.27 16.95 3.47
N ASN A 214 -12.95 16.78 3.55
CA ASN A 214 -12.03 17.80 4.04
C ASN A 214 -11.85 18.97 3.07
N LYS A 215 -11.85 18.71 1.77
CA LYS A 215 -11.59 19.72 0.72
C LYS A 215 -12.87 20.29 0.10
N GLY A 216 -13.92 19.49 -0.02
CA GLY A 216 -15.15 19.85 -0.68
C GLY A 216 -16.32 20.11 0.26
N GLY A 217 -16.24 19.66 1.51
CA GLY A 217 -17.31 19.80 2.49
C GLY A 217 -18.52 18.88 2.25
N PHE A 218 -18.34 17.80 1.49
CA PHE A 218 -19.41 16.85 1.17
C PHE A 218 -18.94 15.40 1.29
N ILE A 219 -19.90 14.50 1.48
CA ILE A 219 -19.68 13.05 1.40
C ILE A 219 -20.11 12.61 0.00
N PRO A 220 -19.22 11.97 -0.78
CA PRO A 220 -19.54 11.57 -2.15
C PRO A 220 -20.58 10.44 -2.18
N ASN A 221 -21.49 10.48 -3.18
CA ASN A 221 -22.36 9.36 -3.47
C ASN A 221 -21.56 8.28 -4.22
N ILE A 222 -21.20 7.19 -3.53
CA ILE A 222 -20.34 6.14 -4.09
C ILE A 222 -21.20 5.09 -4.77
N VAL A 223 -21.05 4.95 -6.08
CA VAL A 223 -21.76 3.96 -6.92
C VAL A 223 -20.93 2.72 -7.21
N ALA A 224 -19.60 2.83 -7.20
CA ALA A 224 -18.70 1.69 -7.36
C ALA A 224 -17.42 1.84 -6.51
N ARG A 225 -16.84 0.68 -6.15
CA ARG A 225 -15.59 0.58 -5.38
C ARG A 225 -14.68 -0.41 -6.07
N GLU A 226 -13.57 0.09 -6.59
CA GLU A 226 -12.67 -0.68 -7.41
C GLU A 226 -11.26 -0.77 -6.80
N ARG A 227 -10.53 -1.82 -7.15
CA ARG A 227 -9.17 -2.06 -6.66
C ARG A 227 -8.10 -1.54 -7.60
N GLU A 228 -8.43 -1.45 -8.87
CA GLU A 228 -7.50 -1.17 -9.94
C GLU A 228 -7.90 0.12 -10.65
N VAL A 229 -6.94 1.03 -10.79
CA VAL A 229 -7.13 2.30 -11.51
C VAL A 229 -7.73 2.08 -12.90
N GLN A 230 -7.29 1.01 -13.60
CA GLN A 230 -7.79 0.70 -14.94
C GLN A 230 -9.29 0.39 -14.95
N THR A 231 -9.82 -0.26 -13.90
CA THR A 231 -11.26 -0.54 -13.76
C THR A 231 -12.01 0.75 -13.48
N VAL A 232 -11.50 1.60 -12.59
CA VAL A 232 -12.07 2.94 -12.35
C VAL A 232 -12.19 3.73 -13.66
N LEU A 233 -11.10 3.82 -14.43
CA LEU A 233 -11.06 4.56 -15.68
C LEU A 233 -11.99 3.96 -16.76
N LEU A 234 -12.14 2.63 -16.78
CA LEU A 234 -13.08 1.96 -17.66
C LEU A 234 -14.53 2.33 -17.31
N GLU A 235 -14.90 2.28 -16.04
CA GLU A 235 -16.25 2.59 -15.56
C GLU A 235 -16.60 4.08 -15.77
N VAL A 236 -15.64 4.99 -15.50
CA VAL A 236 -15.80 6.40 -15.85
C VAL A 236 -16.03 6.57 -17.35
N SER A 237 -15.23 5.91 -18.20
CA SER A 237 -15.40 6.01 -19.65
C SER A 237 -16.75 5.45 -20.14
N ALA A 238 -17.34 4.53 -19.39
CA ALA A 238 -18.67 3.98 -19.64
C ALA A 238 -19.81 4.89 -19.13
N GLY A 239 -19.49 5.99 -18.44
CA GLY A 239 -20.46 6.94 -17.91
C GLY A 239 -21.15 6.50 -16.62
N PHE A 240 -20.54 5.59 -15.86
CA PHE A 240 -21.13 5.09 -14.60
C PHE A 240 -20.96 6.07 -13.44
N GLY A 241 -20.02 7.01 -13.56
CA GLY A 241 -19.75 8.02 -12.55
C GLY A 241 -18.48 8.82 -12.87
N VAL A 242 -17.99 9.53 -11.88
CA VAL A 242 -16.76 10.32 -11.95
C VAL A 242 -15.72 9.77 -10.98
N ALA A 243 -14.44 10.10 -11.18
CA ALA A 243 -13.38 9.78 -10.22
C ALA A 243 -12.47 10.99 -9.97
N ILE A 244 -11.77 10.98 -8.85
CA ILE A 244 -10.70 11.93 -8.53
C ILE A 244 -9.40 11.14 -8.42
N LEU A 245 -8.45 11.43 -9.31
CA LEU A 245 -7.18 10.70 -9.38
C LEU A 245 -6.01 11.68 -9.56
N PRO A 246 -4.81 11.35 -9.08
CA PRO A 246 -3.62 12.13 -9.43
C PRO A 246 -3.29 11.99 -10.93
N GLU A 247 -2.68 13.03 -11.50
CA GLU A 247 -2.40 13.12 -12.93
C GLU A 247 -1.66 11.91 -13.49
N TYR A 248 -0.67 11.36 -12.76
CA TYR A 248 0.11 10.20 -13.23
C TYR A 248 -0.76 8.97 -13.51
N ALA A 249 -1.87 8.80 -12.78
CA ALA A 249 -2.76 7.65 -12.93
C ALA A 249 -3.55 7.67 -14.24
N VAL A 250 -3.71 8.85 -14.86
CA VAL A 250 -4.52 9.06 -16.06
C VAL A 250 -3.69 9.41 -17.29
N ARG A 251 -2.51 10.00 -17.13
CA ARG A 251 -1.67 10.56 -18.21
C ARG A 251 -1.36 9.57 -19.32
N HIS A 252 -1.07 8.32 -18.98
CA HIS A 252 -0.64 7.28 -19.92
C HIS A 252 -1.70 6.19 -20.16
N TYR A 253 -2.97 6.45 -19.77
CA TYR A 253 -4.05 5.51 -20.02
C TYR A 253 -4.30 5.38 -21.52
N ARG A 254 -4.23 4.14 -22.04
CA ARG A 254 -4.31 3.88 -23.49
C ARG A 254 -5.61 4.34 -24.15
N ASN A 255 -6.72 4.35 -23.40
CA ASN A 255 -8.04 4.77 -23.87
C ASN A 255 -8.40 6.20 -23.43
N ALA A 256 -7.41 7.05 -23.18
CA ALA A 256 -7.62 8.43 -22.72
C ALA A 256 -8.56 9.28 -23.60
N ARG A 257 -8.76 8.89 -24.88
CA ARG A 257 -9.72 9.55 -25.78
C ARG A 257 -11.18 9.48 -25.31
N ASN A 258 -11.50 8.49 -24.47
CA ASN A 258 -12.83 8.28 -23.91
C ASN A 258 -12.98 8.90 -22.50
N LEU A 259 -12.04 9.73 -22.10
CA LEU A 259 -12.05 10.43 -20.83
C LEU A 259 -11.79 11.91 -21.04
N VAL A 260 -12.40 12.72 -20.19
CA VAL A 260 -12.07 14.15 -20.02
C VAL A 260 -11.44 14.30 -18.64
N VAL A 261 -10.27 14.89 -18.61
CA VAL A 261 -9.48 15.05 -17.38
C VAL A 261 -9.38 16.55 -17.10
N VAL A 262 -9.96 16.99 -15.98
CA VAL A 262 -10.08 18.41 -15.61
C VAL A 262 -9.30 18.64 -14.32
N PRO A 263 -8.36 19.62 -14.26
CA PRO A 263 -7.60 19.89 -13.05
C PRO A 263 -8.50 20.42 -11.94
N LEU A 264 -8.20 19.98 -10.71
CA LEU A 264 -8.86 20.48 -9.51
C LEU A 264 -8.09 21.67 -8.93
N LEU A 265 -8.84 22.71 -8.53
CA LEU A 265 -8.28 23.87 -7.86
C LEU A 265 -8.73 23.94 -6.40
N ARG A 266 -7.88 24.53 -5.58
CA ARG A 266 -8.16 24.94 -4.20
C ARG A 266 -9.05 26.19 -4.17
N ALA A 267 -9.57 26.51 -3.01
CA ALA A 267 -10.39 27.70 -2.81
C ALA A 267 -9.67 29.03 -3.10
N ASP A 268 -8.34 29.04 -3.03
CA ASP A 268 -7.49 30.21 -3.35
C ASP A 268 -7.13 30.31 -4.85
N GLY A 269 -7.63 29.39 -5.67
CA GLY A 269 -7.37 29.31 -7.12
C GLY A 269 -6.07 28.62 -7.50
N SER A 270 -5.26 28.14 -6.54
CA SER A 270 -4.09 27.33 -6.83
C SER A 270 -4.49 25.90 -7.21
N THR A 271 -3.63 25.22 -7.97
CA THR A 271 -3.84 23.80 -8.32
C THR A 271 -3.85 22.95 -7.05
N GLU A 272 -4.80 22.03 -6.95
CA GLU A 272 -4.78 21.00 -5.90
C GLU A 272 -3.74 19.96 -6.27
N GLU A 273 -2.76 19.79 -5.39
CA GLU A 273 -1.62 18.88 -5.62
C GLU A 273 -1.38 18.01 -4.40
N LEU A 274 -0.85 16.80 -4.66
CA LEU A 274 -0.34 15.91 -3.62
C LEU A 274 1.17 15.76 -3.77
N ASP A 275 1.86 15.82 -2.65
CA ASP A 275 3.29 15.54 -2.58
C ASP A 275 3.50 14.04 -2.83
N PHE A 276 4.44 13.73 -3.71
CA PHE A 276 4.92 12.38 -4.00
C PHE A 276 6.33 12.23 -3.47
N GLU A 277 6.58 11.14 -2.76
CA GLU A 277 7.77 10.96 -1.98
C GLU A 277 8.30 9.54 -2.01
N ILE A 278 9.55 9.37 -1.60
CA ILE A 278 10.07 8.09 -1.13
C ILE A 278 9.99 8.09 0.40
N ALA A 279 9.35 7.06 0.96
CA ALA A 279 9.29 6.82 2.39
C ALA A 279 10.08 5.56 2.74
N TRP A 280 10.77 5.55 3.89
CA TRP A 280 11.48 4.38 4.41
C TRP A 280 11.59 4.46 5.94
N ARG A 281 11.75 3.31 6.59
CA ARG A 281 11.94 3.29 8.05
C ARG A 281 13.37 3.69 8.39
N GLN A 282 13.54 4.67 9.30
CA GLN A 282 14.86 5.15 9.75
C GLN A 282 15.72 4.03 10.34
N SER A 283 15.09 3.12 11.06
CA SER A 283 15.74 1.96 11.69
C SER A 283 16.02 0.80 10.73
N ASN A 284 15.63 0.89 9.45
CA ASN A 284 15.88 -0.18 8.47
C ASN A 284 17.38 -0.22 8.11
N PRO A 285 18.08 -1.32 8.42
CA PRO A 285 19.52 -1.42 8.25
C PRO A 285 19.95 -1.84 6.82
N ASN A 286 19.01 -1.92 5.85
CA ASN A 286 19.34 -2.34 4.48
C ASN A 286 20.18 -1.28 3.75
N PRO A 287 21.47 -1.54 3.43
CA PRO A 287 22.34 -0.55 2.80
C PRO A 287 21.93 -0.21 1.36
N ALA A 288 21.12 -1.05 0.70
CA ALA A 288 20.62 -0.79 -0.65
C ALA A 288 19.65 0.41 -0.68
N ILE A 289 19.01 0.75 0.44
CA ILE A 289 18.19 1.97 0.58
C ILE A 289 19.05 3.20 0.29
N GLU A 290 20.18 3.34 0.98
CA GLU A 290 21.08 4.49 0.76
C GLU A 290 21.56 4.60 -0.70
N LYS A 291 21.82 3.46 -1.36
CA LYS A 291 22.23 3.46 -2.76
C LYS A 291 21.13 4.01 -3.67
N LEU A 292 19.86 3.60 -3.45
CA LEU A 292 18.75 4.14 -4.23
C LEU A 292 18.53 5.63 -3.93
N LEU A 293 18.60 6.04 -2.67
CA LEU A 293 18.43 7.44 -2.28
C LEU A 293 19.50 8.34 -2.89
N GLN A 294 20.78 7.93 -2.85
CA GLN A 294 21.90 8.65 -3.48
C GLN A 294 21.73 8.69 -5.01
N TRP A 295 21.28 7.58 -5.60
CA TRP A 295 21.06 7.51 -7.04
C TRP A 295 19.96 8.50 -7.47
N VAL A 296 18.83 8.55 -6.74
CA VAL A 296 17.72 9.50 -6.98
C VAL A 296 18.16 10.95 -6.84
N GLU A 297 19.13 11.27 -5.95
CA GLU A 297 19.68 12.63 -5.80
C GLU A 297 20.52 13.09 -6.99
N THR A 298 21.24 12.15 -7.59
CA THR A 298 22.21 12.46 -8.65
C THR A 298 21.61 12.37 -10.06
N HIS A 299 20.44 11.77 -10.18
CA HIS A 299 19.75 11.62 -11.45
C HIS A 299 18.42 12.38 -11.38
N GLU A 300 18.14 13.21 -12.38
CA GLU A 300 16.80 13.78 -12.49
C GLU A 300 15.78 12.64 -12.47
N TYR A 301 14.89 12.70 -11.49
CA TYR A 301 13.80 11.72 -11.39
C TYR A 301 12.94 11.86 -12.64
N VAL A 302 13.14 10.93 -13.57
CA VAL A 302 12.53 10.99 -14.90
C VAL A 302 11.09 10.55 -14.81
N GLU A 303 10.20 11.44 -15.22
CA GLU A 303 8.77 11.15 -15.41
C GLU A 303 8.26 11.52 -16.79
#